data_e2bc3710768dfcf33a251753b22d98ec
#
_entry.id   e2bc3710768dfcf33a251753b22d98ec
#
_cell.length_a   1.000
_cell.length_b   1.000
_cell.length_c   1.000
_cell.angle_alpha   90.00
_cell.angle_beta   90.00
_cell.angle_gamma   90.00
#
_symmetry.space_group_name_H-M   'P 1'
#
loop_
_entity.id
_entity.type
_entity.pdbx_description
1 polymer ?
#
loop_
_entity_poly.entity_id
_entity_poly.type
_entity_poly.pdbx_seq_one_letter_code
_entity_poly.pdbx_strand_id
1 'polypeptide(L)'
;MAEPKTRPTTVDPRAFIGGIVDDTKRDDSIWLLDMMARVTGEKPVMWGDAIIGYGTYRFRGSNGKEMDWPMAGFSPRKQNLTLYLMPGFQSQERELQKLGPHTTGVSCLYVKTLAQVDREVLSTLVKTSTDEMRARTKNGTVALVSVSEYATSDAKKRADARKSARTTTKKSATKKSATKKSATKKSATKKSATKKSATKSDSNRRTR
;
A
#
# COMPACT_ATOMS: atom_id res chain seq x y z
N MET A 1 5.98 9.09 14.75
CA MET A 1 6.24 7.65 14.61
C MET A 1 5.69 7.19 13.26
N ALA A 2 6.48 6.46 12.45
CA ALA A 2 6.05 5.99 11.14
C ALA A 2 4.90 4.98 11.28
N GLU A 3 3.83 5.17 10.52
CA GLU A 3 2.72 4.21 10.43
C GLU A 3 3.16 2.94 9.68
N PRO A 4 2.61 1.74 10.01
CA PRO A 4 2.90 0.52 9.26
C PRO A 4 2.59 0.71 7.78
N LYS A 5 3.54 0.33 6.91
CA LYS A 5 3.38 0.46 5.45
C LYS A 5 2.29 -0.48 4.88
N THR A 6 2.06 -1.61 5.53
CA THR A 6 1.08 -2.61 5.09
C THR A 6 -0.22 -2.41 5.84
N ARG A 7 -1.19 -1.78 5.18
CA ARG A 7 -2.56 -1.52 5.69
C ARG A 7 -3.56 -1.76 4.56
N PRO A 8 -4.83 -2.05 4.90
CA PRO A 8 -5.89 -2.12 3.90
C PRO A 8 -5.99 -0.82 3.11
N THR A 9 -6.20 -0.93 1.82
CA THR A 9 -6.38 0.20 0.90
C THR A 9 -7.71 0.08 0.16
N THR A 10 -8.10 1.14 -0.55
CA THR A 10 -9.31 1.17 -1.38
C THR A 10 -9.06 0.80 -2.83
N VAL A 11 -7.85 0.32 -3.16
CA VAL A 11 -7.51 -0.15 -4.51
C VAL A 11 -8.29 -1.44 -4.78
N ASP A 12 -8.88 -1.55 -5.96
CA ASP A 12 -9.55 -2.78 -6.39
C ASP A 12 -8.52 -3.88 -6.68
N PRO A 13 -8.60 -5.05 -6.00
CA PRO A 13 -7.71 -6.18 -6.24
C PRO A 13 -7.72 -6.67 -7.70
N ARG A 14 -8.86 -6.63 -8.39
CA ARG A 14 -8.95 -7.04 -9.80
C ARG A 14 -8.23 -6.04 -10.71
N ALA A 15 -8.36 -4.75 -10.45
CA ALA A 15 -7.63 -3.72 -11.19
C ALA A 15 -6.11 -3.84 -10.97
N PHE A 16 -5.67 -4.16 -9.74
CA PHE A 16 -4.26 -4.43 -9.44
C PHE A 16 -3.74 -5.63 -10.24
N ILE A 17 -4.47 -6.76 -10.26
CA ILE A 17 -4.09 -7.96 -11.04
C ILE A 17 -4.07 -7.65 -12.55
N GLY A 18 -5.01 -6.86 -13.06
CA GLY A 18 -5.06 -6.44 -14.45
C GLY A 18 -3.82 -5.67 -14.93
N GLY A 19 -3.08 -5.04 -14.01
CA GLY A 19 -1.81 -4.39 -14.29
C GLY A 19 -0.59 -5.32 -14.39
N ILE A 20 -0.76 -6.64 -14.15
CA ILE A 20 0.35 -7.61 -14.26
C ILE A 20 0.63 -7.91 -15.73
N VAL A 21 1.87 -7.65 -16.16
CA VAL A 21 2.30 -7.82 -17.56
C VAL A 21 2.41 -9.30 -17.96
N ASP A 22 2.88 -10.16 -17.04
CA ASP A 22 3.03 -11.60 -17.26
C ASP A 22 1.65 -12.28 -17.26
N ASP A 23 1.23 -12.78 -18.41
CA ASP A 23 -0.10 -13.39 -18.60
C ASP A 23 -0.33 -14.58 -17.69
N THR A 24 0.65 -15.50 -17.60
CA THR A 24 0.56 -16.68 -16.73
C THR A 24 0.37 -16.26 -15.26
N LYS A 25 1.14 -15.29 -14.82
CA LYS A 25 1.03 -14.79 -13.44
C LYS A 25 -0.28 -14.06 -13.20
N ARG A 26 -0.78 -13.32 -14.20
CA ARG A 26 -2.09 -12.65 -14.12
C ARG A 26 -3.21 -13.67 -13.99
N ASP A 27 -3.22 -14.72 -14.83
CA ASP A 27 -4.23 -15.77 -14.81
C ASP A 27 -4.18 -16.59 -13.51
N ASP A 28 -2.99 -16.97 -13.06
CA ASP A 28 -2.77 -17.60 -11.74
C ASP A 28 -3.30 -16.72 -10.60
N SER A 29 -3.08 -15.39 -10.68
CA SER A 29 -3.55 -14.44 -9.68
C SER A 29 -5.07 -14.27 -9.68
N ILE A 30 -5.72 -14.32 -10.85
CA ILE A 30 -7.18 -14.31 -10.95
C ILE A 30 -7.74 -15.58 -10.32
N TRP A 31 -7.16 -16.74 -10.62
CA TRP A 31 -7.58 -18.00 -10.03
C TRP A 31 -7.43 -17.98 -8.50
N LEU A 32 -6.30 -17.49 -7.97
CA LEU A 32 -6.09 -17.33 -6.53
C LEU A 32 -7.10 -16.36 -5.91
N LEU A 33 -7.40 -15.26 -6.58
CA LEU A 33 -8.36 -14.26 -6.11
C LEU A 33 -9.73 -14.91 -5.85
N ASP A 34 -10.23 -15.65 -6.83
CA ASP A 34 -11.55 -16.26 -6.76
C ASP A 34 -11.57 -17.49 -5.85
N MET A 35 -10.53 -18.32 -5.88
CA MET A 35 -10.40 -19.49 -5.00
C MET A 35 -10.36 -19.07 -3.54
N MET A 36 -9.50 -18.13 -3.18
CA MET A 36 -9.36 -17.69 -1.80
C MET A 36 -10.63 -17.00 -1.28
N ALA A 37 -11.30 -16.19 -2.10
CA ALA A 37 -12.59 -15.59 -1.72
C ALA A 37 -13.63 -16.68 -1.40
N ARG A 38 -13.74 -17.71 -2.24
CA ARG A 38 -14.67 -18.83 -2.05
C ARG A 38 -14.34 -19.66 -0.79
N VAL A 39 -13.07 -19.98 -0.59
CA VAL A 39 -12.62 -20.87 0.49
C VAL A 39 -12.66 -20.18 1.85
N THR A 40 -12.28 -18.90 1.89
CA THR A 40 -12.31 -18.12 3.13
C THR A 40 -13.67 -17.52 3.44
N GLY A 41 -14.56 -17.36 2.44
CA GLY A 41 -15.82 -16.63 2.59
C GLY A 41 -15.64 -15.11 2.82
N GLU A 42 -14.42 -14.60 2.67
CA GLU A 42 -14.06 -13.20 2.90
C GLU A 42 -13.87 -12.44 1.58
N LYS A 43 -14.19 -11.16 1.58
CA LYS A 43 -13.93 -10.31 0.41
C LYS A 43 -12.44 -9.98 0.32
N PRO A 44 -11.86 -9.99 -0.91
CA PRO A 44 -10.49 -9.58 -1.13
C PRO A 44 -10.30 -8.08 -0.88
N VAL A 45 -9.21 -7.73 -0.20
CA VAL A 45 -8.83 -6.34 0.08
C VAL A 45 -7.34 -6.17 -0.20
N MET A 46 -6.96 -5.07 -0.86
CA MET A 46 -5.54 -4.75 -1.02
C MET A 46 -4.94 -4.27 0.29
N TRP A 47 -3.75 -4.80 0.63
CA TRP A 47 -2.93 -4.42 1.76
C TRP A 47 -1.59 -3.86 1.26
N GLY A 48 -1.35 -2.57 1.53
CA GLY A 48 -0.24 -1.85 0.90
C GLY A 48 -0.33 -1.90 -0.61
N ASP A 49 0.83 -2.06 -1.27
CA ASP A 49 0.95 -1.94 -2.72
C ASP A 49 0.88 -3.28 -3.47
N ALA A 50 0.91 -4.43 -2.76
CA ALA A 50 1.16 -5.70 -3.45
C ALA A 50 0.52 -6.94 -2.82
N ILE A 51 -0.19 -6.85 -1.70
CA ILE A 51 -0.79 -8.00 -1.02
C ILE A 51 -2.30 -7.93 -1.18
N ILE A 52 -2.90 -9.04 -1.58
CA ILE A 52 -4.35 -9.24 -1.57
C ILE A 52 -4.67 -10.11 -0.36
N GLY A 53 -5.41 -9.57 0.60
CA GLY A 53 -5.72 -10.22 1.87
C GLY A 53 -7.19 -10.54 2.03
N TYR A 54 -7.48 -11.54 2.86
CA TYR A 54 -8.82 -12.07 3.17
C TYR A 54 -9.01 -12.15 4.67
N GLY A 55 -10.09 -11.54 5.16
CA GLY A 55 -10.34 -11.39 6.57
C GLY A 55 -9.25 -10.57 7.28
N THR A 56 -9.47 -10.21 8.51
CA THR A 56 -8.51 -9.41 9.27
C THR A 56 -8.50 -9.86 10.73
N TYR A 57 -7.31 -9.97 11.30
CA TYR A 57 -7.14 -10.22 12.72
C TYR A 57 -6.20 -9.18 13.34
N ARG A 58 -6.41 -8.90 14.61
CA ARG A 58 -5.57 -8.00 15.41
C ARG A 58 -4.70 -8.80 16.36
N PHE A 59 -3.44 -8.49 16.40
CA PHE A 59 -2.49 -9.09 17.33
C PHE A 59 -1.58 -8.02 17.95
N ARG A 60 -1.04 -8.35 19.11
CA ARG A 60 -0.05 -7.48 19.77
C ARG A 60 1.34 -7.94 19.38
N GLY A 61 2.08 -7.07 18.70
CA GLY A 61 3.47 -7.32 18.33
C GLY A 61 4.41 -7.33 19.54
N SER A 62 5.65 -7.77 19.34
CA SER A 62 6.69 -7.80 20.40
C SER A 62 7.00 -6.41 21.01
N ASN A 63 6.71 -5.35 20.28
CA ASN A 63 6.83 -3.96 20.73
C ASN A 63 5.61 -3.45 21.54
N GLY A 64 4.68 -4.35 21.90
CA GLY A 64 3.46 -4.04 22.63
C GLY A 64 2.37 -3.33 21.83
N LYS A 65 2.60 -3.04 20.54
CA LYS A 65 1.62 -2.35 19.69
C LYS A 65 0.65 -3.34 19.06
N GLU A 66 -0.61 -2.94 18.99
CA GLU A 66 -1.61 -3.66 18.22
C GLU A 66 -1.41 -3.43 16.72
N MET A 67 -1.45 -4.51 15.97
CA MET A 67 -1.32 -4.51 14.51
C MET A 67 -2.39 -5.39 13.92
N ASP A 68 -2.90 -4.95 12.77
CA ASP A 68 -3.88 -5.69 12.00
C ASP A 68 -3.21 -6.33 10.80
N TRP A 69 -3.61 -7.58 10.50
CA TRP A 69 -3.05 -8.36 9.41
C TRP A 69 -4.14 -9.25 8.76
N PRO A 70 -4.03 -9.60 7.47
CA PRO A 70 -4.98 -10.52 6.85
C PRO A 70 -4.80 -11.93 7.41
N MET A 71 -5.91 -12.66 7.61
CA MET A 71 -5.90 -14.06 8.06
C MET A 71 -5.26 -14.96 7.02
N ALA A 72 -5.55 -14.72 5.76
CA ALA A 72 -4.91 -15.33 4.61
C ALA A 72 -4.72 -14.28 3.52
N GLY A 73 -3.79 -14.50 2.60
CA GLY A 73 -3.57 -13.57 1.50
C GLY A 73 -2.57 -14.10 0.49
N PHE A 74 -2.38 -13.36 -0.60
CA PHE A 74 -1.32 -13.65 -1.55
C PHE A 74 -0.75 -12.38 -2.16
N SER A 75 0.44 -12.52 -2.76
CA SER A 75 1.11 -11.46 -3.50
C SER A 75 1.77 -12.05 -4.75
N PRO A 76 1.45 -11.54 -5.93
CA PRO A 76 2.11 -11.91 -7.19
C PRO A 76 3.48 -11.22 -7.29
N ARG A 77 4.49 -11.81 -6.64
CA ARG A 77 5.86 -11.29 -6.66
C ARG A 77 6.54 -11.57 -7.99
N LYS A 78 7.64 -10.87 -8.29
CA LYS A 78 8.37 -11.01 -9.56
C LYS A 78 8.79 -12.46 -9.83
N GLN A 79 9.30 -13.17 -8.83
CA GLN A 79 9.86 -14.53 -9.00
C GLN A 79 8.86 -15.64 -8.72
N ASN A 80 7.86 -15.41 -7.86
CA ASN A 80 6.90 -16.42 -7.40
C ASN A 80 5.57 -15.78 -7.01
N LEU A 81 4.56 -16.62 -6.83
CA LEU A 81 3.35 -16.32 -6.08
C LEU A 81 3.65 -16.61 -4.62
N THR A 82 3.49 -15.63 -3.75
CA THR A 82 3.67 -15.79 -2.30
C THR A 82 2.31 -15.82 -1.64
N LEU A 83 1.96 -16.94 -1.01
CA LEU A 83 0.75 -17.04 -0.20
C LEU A 83 1.11 -16.86 1.27
N TYR A 84 0.29 -16.12 1.98
CA TYR A 84 0.40 -15.86 3.42
C TYR A 84 -0.67 -16.68 4.12
N LEU A 85 -0.25 -17.69 4.86
CA LEU A 85 -1.11 -18.66 5.54
C LEU A 85 -0.78 -18.64 7.04
N MET A 86 -1.54 -17.86 7.79
CA MET A 86 -1.42 -17.79 9.24
C MET A 86 -2.20 -18.97 9.86
N PRO A 87 -1.68 -19.71 10.82
CA PRO A 87 -0.51 -19.51 11.69
C PRO A 87 0.77 -20.23 11.25
N GLY A 88 0.88 -20.71 10.03
CA GLY A 88 2.01 -21.47 9.52
C GLY A 88 1.62 -22.91 9.16
N PHE A 89 2.61 -23.83 9.03
CA PHE A 89 2.40 -25.10 8.34
C PHE A 89 2.56 -26.34 9.22
N GLN A 90 2.73 -26.18 10.53
CA GLN A 90 3.01 -27.29 11.44
C GLN A 90 1.92 -28.37 11.44
N SER A 91 0.65 -27.95 11.29
CA SER A 91 -0.50 -28.86 11.21
C SER A 91 -0.77 -29.40 9.80
N GLN A 92 -0.03 -28.94 8.78
CA GLN A 92 -0.35 -29.13 7.36
C GLN A 92 0.80 -29.80 6.57
N GLU A 93 1.73 -30.47 7.25
CA GLU A 93 2.88 -31.10 6.59
C GLU A 93 2.50 -32.18 5.57
N ARG A 94 1.45 -32.95 5.86
CA ARG A 94 0.96 -34.00 4.96
C ARG A 94 0.38 -33.45 3.65
N GLU A 95 -0.32 -32.33 3.76
CA GLU A 95 -0.88 -31.62 2.61
C GLU A 95 0.23 -30.97 1.78
N LEU A 96 1.22 -30.36 2.43
CA LEU A 96 2.37 -29.78 1.74
C LEU A 96 3.13 -30.82 0.91
N GLN A 97 3.30 -32.04 1.40
CA GLN A 97 3.98 -33.13 0.66
C GLN A 97 3.27 -33.49 -0.65
N LYS A 98 1.97 -33.23 -0.75
CA LYS A 98 1.15 -33.49 -1.97
C LYS A 98 1.05 -32.30 -2.89
N LEU A 99 1.46 -31.11 -2.46
CA LEU A 99 1.23 -29.88 -3.20
C LEU A 99 1.99 -29.79 -4.53
N GLY A 100 3.16 -30.40 -4.62
CA GLY A 100 4.09 -30.23 -5.74
C GLY A 100 5.24 -29.26 -5.40
N PRO A 101 5.98 -28.75 -6.39
CA PRO A 101 7.15 -27.90 -6.18
C PRO A 101 6.82 -26.60 -5.44
N HIS A 102 7.33 -26.44 -4.26
CA HIS A 102 7.13 -25.25 -3.42
C HIS A 102 8.31 -25.03 -2.46
N THR A 103 8.35 -23.87 -1.84
CA THR A 103 9.19 -23.57 -0.66
C THR A 103 8.35 -22.88 0.40
N THR A 104 8.73 -23.02 1.68
CA THR A 104 8.00 -22.41 2.78
C THR A 104 8.91 -21.49 3.60
N GLY A 105 8.32 -20.44 4.18
CA GLY A 105 8.84 -19.69 5.33
C GLY A 105 7.98 -19.97 6.56
N VAL A 106 8.01 -19.10 7.56
CA VAL A 106 7.24 -19.28 8.80
C VAL A 106 5.72 -19.35 8.52
N SER A 107 5.20 -18.42 7.73
CA SER A 107 3.79 -18.35 7.34
C SER A 107 3.65 -18.01 5.85
N CYS A 108 4.70 -18.22 5.07
CA CYS A 108 4.73 -17.93 3.65
C CYS A 108 4.91 -19.21 2.86
N LEU A 109 4.06 -19.43 1.86
CA LEU A 109 4.18 -20.49 0.87
C LEU A 109 4.55 -19.85 -0.46
N TYR A 110 5.61 -20.33 -1.09
CA TYR A 110 6.11 -19.81 -2.35
C TYR A 110 5.94 -20.87 -3.44
N VAL A 111 5.19 -20.53 -4.48
CA VAL A 111 5.01 -21.34 -5.69
C VAL A 111 5.39 -20.53 -6.93
N LYS A 112 6.03 -21.16 -7.90
CA LYS A 112 6.45 -20.47 -9.12
C LYS A 112 5.27 -20.18 -10.05
N THR A 113 4.42 -21.18 -10.27
CA THR A 113 3.19 -21.10 -11.07
C THR A 113 2.21 -22.16 -10.58
N LEU A 114 0.91 -21.91 -10.76
CA LEU A 114 -0.14 -22.86 -10.36
C LEU A 114 -0.22 -24.09 -11.26
N ALA A 115 0.38 -24.04 -12.44
CA ALA A 115 0.47 -25.22 -13.31
C ALA A 115 1.33 -26.35 -12.73
N GLN A 116 2.20 -26.05 -11.77
CA GLN A 116 3.13 -27.02 -11.15
C GLN A 116 2.63 -27.59 -9.82
N VAL A 117 1.51 -27.10 -9.30
CA VAL A 117 1.00 -27.50 -7.98
C VAL A 117 -0.42 -28.03 -8.09
N ASP A 118 -0.77 -28.90 -7.14
CA ASP A 118 -2.12 -29.39 -6.99
C ASP A 118 -3.02 -28.27 -6.41
N ARG A 119 -3.98 -27.83 -7.20
CA ARG A 119 -4.88 -26.71 -6.87
C ARG A 119 -5.89 -27.08 -5.78
N GLU A 120 -6.26 -28.35 -5.65
CA GLU A 120 -7.18 -28.81 -4.59
C GLU A 120 -6.47 -28.87 -3.25
N VAL A 121 -5.24 -29.39 -3.26
CA VAL A 121 -4.36 -29.37 -2.09
C VAL A 121 -4.10 -27.91 -1.66
N LEU A 122 -3.82 -27.01 -2.60
CA LEU A 122 -3.62 -25.60 -2.29
C LEU A 122 -4.87 -24.96 -1.66
N SER A 123 -6.05 -25.29 -2.18
CA SER A 123 -7.32 -24.81 -1.61
C SER A 123 -7.56 -25.32 -0.20
N THR A 124 -7.19 -26.59 0.05
CA THR A 124 -7.25 -27.23 1.38
C THR A 124 -6.31 -26.54 2.37
N LEU A 125 -5.08 -26.25 1.97
CA LEU A 125 -4.10 -25.53 2.79
C LEU A 125 -4.62 -24.15 3.21
N VAL A 126 -5.20 -23.38 2.28
CA VAL A 126 -5.80 -22.08 2.56
C VAL A 126 -6.98 -22.21 3.53
N LYS A 127 -7.86 -23.19 3.28
CA LYS A 127 -9.03 -23.43 4.14
C LYS A 127 -8.61 -23.76 5.57
N THR A 128 -7.75 -24.74 5.74
CA THR A 128 -7.28 -25.18 7.06
C THR A 128 -6.62 -24.03 7.82
N SER A 129 -5.74 -23.29 7.16
CA SER A 129 -5.09 -22.12 7.73
C SER A 129 -6.12 -21.06 8.22
N THR A 130 -7.13 -20.79 7.41
CA THR A 130 -8.17 -19.81 7.77
C THR A 130 -9.03 -20.29 8.93
N ASP A 131 -9.39 -21.57 8.93
CA ASP A 131 -10.20 -22.17 10.00
C ASP A 131 -9.43 -22.21 11.33
N GLU A 132 -8.13 -22.48 11.30
CA GLU A 132 -7.26 -22.38 12.49
C GLU A 132 -7.18 -20.94 13.02
N MET A 133 -7.06 -19.95 12.15
CA MET A 133 -7.06 -18.56 12.58
C MET A 133 -8.40 -18.16 13.21
N ARG A 134 -9.52 -18.62 12.66
CA ARG A 134 -10.85 -18.41 13.25
C ARG A 134 -10.99 -19.08 14.61
N ALA A 135 -10.45 -20.29 14.76
CA ALA A 135 -10.44 -20.98 16.06
C ALA A 135 -9.64 -20.19 17.11
N ARG A 136 -8.48 -19.66 16.75
CA ARG A 136 -7.66 -18.82 17.64
C ARG A 136 -8.37 -17.54 18.07
N THR A 137 -9.19 -16.95 17.20
CA THR A 137 -9.99 -15.77 17.57
C THR A 137 -11.11 -16.09 18.52
N LYS A 138 -11.78 -17.25 18.36
CA LYS A 138 -12.82 -17.73 19.31
C LYS A 138 -12.23 -17.98 20.69
N ASN A 139 -11.00 -18.45 20.76
CA ASN A 139 -10.30 -18.73 22.02
C ASN A 139 -9.65 -17.47 22.63
N GLY A 140 -9.90 -16.28 22.11
CA GLY A 140 -9.41 -15.02 22.65
C GLY A 140 -7.90 -14.74 22.45
N THR A 141 -7.21 -15.58 21.67
CA THR A 141 -5.76 -15.42 21.41
C THR A 141 -5.51 -14.24 20.45
N VAL A 142 -6.43 -13.98 19.55
CA VAL A 142 -6.40 -12.83 18.61
C VAL A 142 -7.83 -12.31 18.42
N ALA A 143 -7.98 -11.03 18.07
CA ALA A 143 -9.27 -10.43 17.78
C ALA A 143 -9.54 -10.36 16.28
N LEU A 144 -10.75 -10.71 15.84
CA LEU A 144 -11.19 -10.41 14.47
C LEU A 144 -11.52 -8.92 14.36
N VAL A 145 -11.17 -8.32 13.23
CA VAL A 145 -11.43 -6.91 12.92
C VAL A 145 -12.22 -6.82 11.63
N SER A 146 -13.29 -6.04 11.64
CA SER A 146 -14.08 -5.79 10.43
C SER A 146 -13.35 -4.86 9.47
N VAL A 147 -13.32 -5.21 8.19
CA VAL A 147 -12.74 -4.35 7.14
C VAL A 147 -13.48 -3.00 7.05
N SER A 148 -14.75 -2.94 7.43
CA SER A 148 -15.54 -1.70 7.47
C SER A 148 -14.99 -0.65 8.44
N GLU A 149 -14.30 -1.07 9.51
CA GLU A 149 -13.66 -0.16 10.47
C GLU A 149 -12.50 0.63 9.82
N TYR A 150 -11.83 0.04 8.82
CA TYR A 150 -10.77 0.75 8.08
C TYR A 150 -11.33 1.79 7.13
N ALA A 151 -12.41 1.47 6.42
CA ALA A 151 -13.03 2.39 5.47
C ALA A 151 -13.49 3.68 6.17
N THR A 152 -14.04 3.58 7.38
CA THR A 152 -14.46 4.74 8.17
C THR A 152 -13.29 5.51 8.76
N SER A 153 -12.23 4.83 9.23
CA SER A 153 -11.04 5.48 9.77
C SER A 153 -10.22 6.20 8.71
N ASP A 154 -10.07 5.60 7.52
CA ASP A 154 -9.36 6.22 6.39
C ASP A 154 -10.16 7.37 5.77
N ALA A 155 -11.48 7.29 5.69
CA ALA A 155 -12.34 8.39 5.27
C ALA A 155 -12.20 9.58 6.24
N LYS A 156 -12.19 9.33 7.54
CA LYS A 156 -11.97 10.35 8.57
C LYS A 156 -10.58 10.97 8.49
N LYS A 157 -9.52 10.16 8.33
CA LYS A 157 -8.13 10.64 8.17
C LYS A 157 -7.95 11.47 6.91
N ARG A 158 -8.57 11.08 5.78
CA ARG A 158 -8.53 11.86 4.53
C ARG A 158 -9.30 13.17 4.65
N ALA A 159 -10.41 13.19 5.38
CA ALA A 159 -11.16 14.41 5.68
C ALA A 159 -10.33 15.37 6.55
N ASP A 160 -9.67 14.86 7.59
CA ASP A 160 -8.81 15.65 8.49
C ASP A 160 -7.55 16.15 7.77
N ALA A 161 -6.90 15.35 6.93
CA ALA A 161 -5.77 15.75 6.09
C ALA A 161 -6.15 16.85 5.08
N ARG A 162 -7.33 16.74 4.44
CA ARG A 162 -7.86 17.80 3.55
C ARG A 162 -8.15 19.11 4.30
N LYS A 163 -8.66 19.00 5.53
CA LYS A 163 -8.93 20.16 6.39
C LYS A 163 -7.64 20.87 6.80
N SER A 164 -6.60 20.10 7.16
CA SER A 164 -5.27 20.60 7.50
C SER A 164 -4.57 21.27 6.30
N ALA A 165 -4.59 20.63 5.12
CA ALA A 165 -4.03 21.18 3.89
C ALA A 165 -4.72 22.49 3.46
N ARG A 166 -6.03 22.60 3.65
CA ARG A 166 -6.80 23.81 3.35
C ARG A 166 -6.47 24.98 4.30
N THR A 167 -6.14 24.66 5.55
CA THR A 167 -5.73 25.66 6.56
C THR A 167 -4.33 26.20 6.29
N THR A 168 -3.39 25.34 5.85
CA THR A 168 -2.03 25.76 5.46
C THR A 168 -2.03 26.61 4.18
N THR A 169 -2.84 26.25 3.18
CA THR A 169 -2.95 27.06 1.94
C THR A 169 -3.57 28.43 2.18
N LYS A 170 -4.54 28.53 3.11
CA LYS A 170 -5.15 29.81 3.47
C LYS A 170 -4.17 30.72 4.25
N LYS A 171 -3.30 30.13 5.08
CA LYS A 171 -2.27 30.86 5.86
C LYS A 171 -1.12 31.35 4.96
N SER A 172 -0.75 30.60 3.90
CA SER A 172 0.28 31.02 2.93
C SER A 172 -0.24 32.07 1.94
N ALA A 173 -1.52 32.04 1.56
CA ALA A 173 -2.15 33.07 0.71
C ALA A 173 -2.25 34.42 1.44
N THR A 174 -2.59 34.42 2.74
CA THR A 174 -2.67 35.66 3.54
C THR A 174 -1.29 36.28 3.75
N LYS A 175 -0.22 35.45 3.89
CA LYS A 175 1.15 35.94 4.03
C LYS A 175 1.73 36.53 2.75
N LYS A 176 1.33 35.99 1.54
CA LYS A 176 1.72 36.55 0.25
C LYS A 176 1.02 37.87 -0.10
N SER A 177 -0.20 38.11 0.37
CA SER A 177 -0.90 39.39 0.13
C SER A 177 -0.34 40.52 1.03
N ALA A 178 0.11 40.21 2.25
CA ALA A 178 0.75 41.17 3.14
C ALA A 178 2.13 41.64 2.64
N THR A 179 2.92 40.72 2.05
CA THR A 179 4.26 41.04 1.51
C THR A 179 4.18 41.84 0.20
N LYS A 180 3.10 41.70 -0.60
CA LYS A 180 2.91 42.44 -1.84
C LYS A 180 2.48 43.89 -1.59
N LYS A 181 1.80 44.19 -0.47
CA LYS A 181 1.43 45.58 -0.08
C LYS A 181 2.61 46.37 0.48
N SER A 182 3.65 45.76 1.03
CA SER A 182 4.84 46.49 1.52
C SER A 182 5.89 46.75 0.43
N ALA A 183 5.90 45.96 -0.67
CA ALA A 183 6.83 46.13 -1.79
C ALA A 183 6.40 47.28 -2.74
N THR A 184 5.10 47.59 -2.87
CA THR A 184 4.61 48.65 -3.74
C THR A 184 4.82 50.07 -3.15
N LYS A 185 5.09 50.19 -1.85
CA LYS A 185 5.31 51.51 -1.20
C LYS A 185 6.78 51.94 -1.21
N LYS A 186 7.74 51.04 -1.59
CA LYS A 186 9.17 51.33 -1.69
C LYS A 186 9.69 51.64 -3.09
N SER A 187 8.87 51.47 -4.15
CA SER A 187 9.32 51.72 -5.54
C SER A 187 8.92 53.08 -6.08
N ALA A 188 8.16 53.89 -5.32
CA ALA A 188 7.71 55.21 -5.77
C ALA A 188 8.67 56.37 -5.43
N THR A 189 9.77 56.11 -4.66
CA THR A 189 10.68 57.17 -4.19
C THR A 189 12.08 57.12 -4.84
N LYS A 190 12.30 56.30 -5.90
CA LYS A 190 13.62 56.15 -6.52
C LYS A 190 13.65 56.37 -8.02
N LYS A 191 12.79 57.27 -8.53
CA LYS A 191 12.73 57.62 -9.96
C LYS A 191 12.93 59.12 -10.23
N SER A 192 13.77 59.83 -9.47
CA SER A 192 14.07 61.21 -9.76
C SER A 192 15.56 61.60 -9.53
N ALA A 193 16.50 60.70 -9.75
CA ALA A 193 17.90 61.11 -9.84
C ALA A 193 18.66 60.10 -10.71
N THR A 194 18.81 60.41 -11.97
CA THR A 194 20.00 60.20 -12.81
C THR A 194 19.60 60.30 -14.29
N LYS A 195 19.55 61.56 -14.71
CA LYS A 195 19.64 61.89 -16.13
C LYS A 195 20.75 62.97 -16.24
N LYS A 196 21.97 62.50 -16.35
CA LYS A 196 23.10 63.28 -16.92
C LYS A 196 24.33 62.37 -16.94
N SER A 197 24.74 61.97 -18.08
CA SER A 197 25.97 62.19 -18.78
C SER A 197 26.10 61.13 -19.89
N ALA A 198 25.95 61.68 -21.02
CA ALA A 198 26.21 61.03 -22.30
C ALA A 198 27.66 61.22 -22.65
N THR A 199 28.07 60.45 -23.65
CA THR A 199 29.05 60.71 -24.70
C THR A 199 30.49 60.27 -24.52
N LYS A 200 30.89 59.65 -25.61
CA LYS A 200 32.25 59.41 -26.16
C LYS A 200 32.97 58.17 -25.63
N SER A 201 33.50 57.28 -26.43
CA SER A 201 34.05 57.28 -27.80
C SER A 201 34.40 55.79 -28.07
N ASP A 202 34.04 55.21 -29.18
CA ASP A 202 34.81 55.11 -30.41
C ASP A 202 36.04 54.17 -30.38
N SER A 203 35.98 53.28 -31.37
CA SER A 203 37.07 52.71 -32.13
C SER A 203 37.89 51.57 -31.55
N ASN A 204 37.85 50.52 -32.26
CA ASN A 204 38.96 49.88 -32.98
C ASN A 204 39.32 48.42 -32.74
N ARG A 205 39.24 47.73 -33.86
CA ARG A 205 40.15 46.70 -34.41
C ARG A 205 40.19 45.28 -33.82
N ARG A 206 39.68 44.36 -34.63
CA ARG A 206 40.39 43.48 -35.61
C ARG A 206 41.39 42.45 -35.03
N THR A 207 41.12 41.23 -35.49
CA THR A 207 42.07 40.13 -35.80
C THR A 207 42.63 39.36 -34.58
N ARG A 208 42.46 38.10 -34.49
CA ARG A 208 42.74 36.92 -35.30
C ARG A 208 41.90 35.75 -34.89
#